data_7df02163ca108241d3c5fee1e1bb641c
#
_entry.id   7df02163ca108241d3c5fee1e1bb641c
#
_cell.length_a   1.000
_cell.length_b   1.000
_cell.length_c   1.000
_cell.angle_alpha   90.00
_cell.angle_beta   90.00
_cell.angle_gamma   90.00
#
_symmetry.space_group_name_H-M   'P 1'
#
loop_
_entity.id
_entity.type
_entity.pdbx_description
1 polymer ?
#
loop_
_entity_poly.entity_id
_entity_poly.type
_entity_poly.pdbx_seq_one_letter_code
_entity_poly.pdbx_strand_id
1 'polypeptide(L)'
;MPGRMGITTTQRKAVLRNQASNLLWYGRIEVTEGHVRALRPYVEKIITLAVNSYDDTVETTVTTKDAKGKEVTKKVIKDGPKKLNARRKIMSLTYDLQFVKEKGESKSDFKARVKGINHPLIEKIFNEIAPKYAERNGGYTRIMKMGPRRGDAAEMAIIELV
;
A
#
# COMPACT_ATOMS: atom_id res chain seq x y z
N MET A 1 16.63 18.59 7.96
CA MET A 1 15.26 18.27 7.47
C MET A 1 15.39 17.64 6.10
N PRO A 2 14.67 16.56 5.77
CA PRO A 2 14.65 16.06 4.39
C PRO A 2 14.20 17.18 3.46
N GLY A 3 14.84 17.30 2.30
CA GLY A 3 14.69 18.42 1.38
C GLY A 3 13.24 18.81 1.13
N ARG A 4 12.96 20.09 1.08
CA ARG A 4 11.60 20.64 0.88
C ARG A 4 11.06 20.39 -0.52
N MET A 5 11.84 19.81 -1.43
CA MET A 5 11.48 19.57 -2.85
C MET A 5 11.03 20.85 -3.60
N GLY A 6 11.39 22.05 -3.11
CA GLY A 6 10.97 23.33 -3.71
C GLY A 6 9.46 23.61 -3.67
N ILE A 7 8.67 22.86 -2.92
CA ILE A 7 7.20 22.95 -2.91
C ILE A 7 6.65 23.15 -1.49
N THR A 8 5.40 23.58 -1.39
CA THR A 8 4.72 23.77 -0.10
C THR A 8 4.56 22.46 0.67
N THR A 9 4.36 22.55 1.99
CA THR A 9 4.19 21.34 2.84
C THR A 9 2.99 20.49 2.41
N THR A 10 1.90 21.11 1.99
CA THR A 10 0.70 20.41 1.52
C THR A 10 0.97 19.66 0.22
N GLN A 11 1.57 20.31 -0.76
CA GLN A 11 1.97 19.70 -2.03
C GLN A 11 2.96 18.55 -1.81
N ARG A 12 3.96 18.75 -0.95
CA ARG A 12 4.92 17.69 -0.62
C ARG A 12 4.25 16.45 -0.04
N LYS A 13 3.30 16.62 0.87
CA LYS A 13 2.54 15.49 1.43
C LYS A 13 1.74 14.76 0.34
N ALA A 14 1.10 15.50 -0.57
CA ALA A 14 0.33 14.92 -1.67
C ALA A 14 1.23 14.12 -2.63
N VAL A 15 2.38 14.68 -3.02
CA VAL A 15 3.37 13.98 -3.88
C VAL A 15 3.89 12.71 -3.19
N LEU A 16 4.29 12.78 -1.92
CA LEU A 16 4.78 11.61 -1.18
C LEU A 16 3.71 10.51 -1.05
N ARG A 17 2.45 10.88 -0.78
CA ARG A 17 1.33 9.92 -0.77
C ARG A 17 1.18 9.21 -2.10
N ASN A 18 1.16 9.97 -3.20
CA ASN A 18 1.02 9.42 -4.54
C ASN A 18 2.17 8.45 -4.87
N GLN A 19 3.42 8.91 -4.71
CA GLN A 19 4.60 8.09 -4.98
C GLN A 19 4.69 6.86 -4.08
N ALA A 20 4.32 6.98 -2.79
CA ALA A 20 4.27 5.84 -1.87
C ALA A 20 3.21 4.81 -2.30
N SER A 21 2.00 5.27 -2.68
CA SER A 21 0.96 4.38 -3.17
C SER A 21 1.39 3.63 -4.42
N ASN A 22 2.02 4.33 -5.38
CA ASN A 22 2.54 3.72 -6.59
C ASN A 22 3.69 2.73 -6.31
N LEU A 23 4.62 3.07 -5.41
CA LEU A 23 5.71 2.17 -5.05
C LEU A 23 5.20 0.88 -4.39
N LEU A 24 4.26 0.99 -3.46
CA LEU A 24 3.65 -0.16 -2.80
C LEU A 24 2.81 -1.01 -3.77
N TRP A 25 2.22 -0.38 -4.79
CA TRP A 25 1.41 -1.09 -5.79
C TRP A 25 2.24 -1.80 -6.84
N TYR A 26 3.21 -1.09 -7.44
CA TYR A 26 4.03 -1.62 -8.55
C TYR A 26 5.32 -2.28 -8.11
N GLY A 27 5.76 -2.05 -6.85
CA GLY A 27 7.02 -2.57 -6.32
C GLY A 27 8.26 -1.77 -6.74
N ARG A 28 8.16 -0.96 -7.80
CA ARG A 28 9.26 -0.17 -8.36
C ARG A 28 8.73 1.09 -9.03
N ILE A 29 9.40 2.23 -8.81
CA ILE A 29 9.11 3.49 -9.50
C ILE A 29 10.40 4.26 -9.81
N GLU A 30 10.32 5.11 -10.84
CA GLU A 30 11.40 6.04 -11.23
C GLU A 30 10.99 7.46 -10.84
N VAL A 31 11.85 8.14 -10.10
CA VAL A 31 11.64 9.51 -9.63
C VAL A 31 12.96 10.24 -9.50
N THR A 32 12.94 11.55 -9.31
CA THR A 32 14.17 12.33 -9.09
C THR A 32 14.81 11.99 -7.74
N GLU A 33 16.13 12.09 -7.63
CA GLU A 33 16.90 11.75 -6.44
C GLU A 33 16.40 12.51 -5.19
N GLY A 34 16.01 13.78 -5.35
CA GLY A 34 15.44 14.58 -4.25
C GLY A 34 14.15 14.01 -3.68
N HIS A 35 13.31 13.42 -4.54
CA HIS A 35 12.08 12.75 -4.12
C HIS A 35 12.36 11.42 -3.41
N VAL A 36 13.28 10.62 -3.95
CA VAL A 36 13.65 9.31 -3.38
C VAL A 36 14.10 9.43 -1.93
N ARG A 37 14.95 10.44 -1.62
CA ARG A 37 15.45 10.69 -0.26
C ARG A 37 14.33 10.95 0.75
N ALA A 38 13.26 11.63 0.32
CA ALA A 38 12.11 11.90 1.17
C ALA A 38 11.10 10.73 1.20
N LEU A 39 10.99 10.01 0.09
CA LEU A 39 10.04 8.90 -0.08
C LEU A 39 10.44 7.66 0.74
N ARG A 40 11.74 7.33 0.77
CA ARG A 40 12.27 6.16 1.47
C ARG A 40 11.77 6.05 2.92
N PRO A 41 12.04 7.03 3.83
CA PRO A 41 11.58 6.93 5.21
C PRO A 41 10.05 6.94 5.33
N TYR A 42 9.36 7.56 4.36
CA TYR A 42 7.91 7.60 4.35
C TYR A 42 7.30 6.21 4.08
N VAL A 43 7.81 5.49 3.07
CA VAL A 43 7.34 4.15 2.70
C VAL A 43 7.78 3.12 3.75
N GLU A 44 9.01 3.18 4.22
CA GLU A 44 9.51 2.26 5.25
C GLU A 44 8.68 2.34 6.54
N LYS A 45 8.21 3.53 6.92
CA LYS A 45 7.28 3.70 8.05
C LYS A 45 5.94 3.00 7.82
N ILE A 46 5.40 3.04 6.60
CA ILE A 46 4.15 2.36 6.25
C ILE A 46 4.32 0.84 6.35
N ILE A 47 5.42 0.31 5.80
CA ILE A 47 5.72 -1.13 5.84
C ILE A 47 5.91 -1.60 7.29
N THR A 48 6.67 -0.87 8.10
CA THR A 48 6.85 -1.20 9.53
C THR A 48 5.53 -1.24 10.30
N LEU A 49 4.61 -0.29 10.03
CA LEU A 49 3.28 -0.31 10.64
C LEU A 49 2.49 -1.57 10.26
N ALA A 50 2.59 -2.01 9.01
CA ALA A 50 1.92 -3.21 8.54
C ALA A 50 2.55 -4.47 9.14
N VAL A 51 3.88 -4.60 9.08
CA VAL A 51 4.65 -5.75 9.62
C VAL A 51 4.37 -5.96 11.11
N ASN A 52 4.31 -4.90 11.91
CA ASN A 52 4.07 -5.01 13.36
C ASN A 52 2.63 -5.34 13.75
N SER A 53 1.71 -5.48 12.78
CA SER A 53 0.28 -5.64 13.09
C SER A 53 -0.48 -6.60 12.18
N TYR A 54 0.16 -7.21 11.17
CA TYR A 54 -0.54 -8.07 10.21
C TYR A 54 -1.11 -9.34 10.85
N ASP A 55 -0.49 -9.85 11.92
CA ASP A 55 -0.90 -11.07 12.62
C ASP A 55 -2.07 -10.86 13.59
N ASP A 56 -2.39 -9.61 13.94
CA ASP A 56 -3.43 -9.32 14.92
C ASP A 56 -4.82 -9.54 14.29
N THR A 57 -5.33 -10.75 14.43
CA THR A 57 -6.66 -11.18 13.94
C THR A 57 -7.49 -11.77 15.05
N VAL A 58 -8.81 -11.55 15.01
CA VAL A 58 -9.78 -12.06 16.00
C VAL A 58 -10.84 -12.88 15.27
N GLU A 59 -11.05 -14.12 15.73
CA GLU A 59 -12.17 -14.93 15.25
C GLU A 59 -13.47 -14.44 15.88
N THR A 60 -14.44 -14.10 15.04
CA THR A 60 -15.77 -13.67 15.48
C THR A 60 -16.83 -14.53 14.79
N THR A 61 -17.77 -15.00 15.56
CA THR A 61 -18.95 -15.66 15.02
C THR A 61 -20.00 -14.62 14.62
N VAL A 62 -20.39 -14.65 13.35
CA VAL A 62 -21.44 -13.77 12.82
C VAL A 62 -22.64 -14.62 12.44
N THR A 63 -23.77 -14.37 13.07
CA THR A 63 -25.06 -14.95 12.68
C THR A 63 -25.66 -14.11 11.56
N THR A 64 -25.83 -14.71 10.39
CA THR A 64 -26.52 -14.11 9.23
C THR A 64 -27.78 -14.90 8.94
N LYS A 65 -28.88 -14.21 8.59
CA LYS A 65 -30.10 -14.86 8.12
C LYS A 65 -29.98 -15.12 6.62
N ASP A 66 -30.12 -16.37 6.23
CA ASP A 66 -30.22 -16.74 4.81
C ASP A 66 -31.52 -16.23 4.19
N ALA A 67 -31.60 -16.24 2.85
CA ALA A 67 -32.79 -15.86 2.08
C ALA A 67 -34.08 -16.64 2.50
N LYS A 68 -33.91 -17.76 3.22
CA LYS A 68 -35.00 -18.59 3.78
C LYS A 68 -35.27 -18.33 5.26
N GLY A 69 -34.71 -17.26 5.85
CA GLY A 69 -34.92 -16.87 7.24
C GLY A 69 -34.24 -17.75 8.30
N LYS A 70 -33.46 -18.76 7.91
CA LYS A 70 -32.68 -19.60 8.84
C LYS A 70 -31.43 -18.87 9.30
N GLU A 71 -31.15 -18.90 10.60
CA GLU A 71 -29.92 -18.37 11.16
C GLU A 71 -28.75 -19.31 10.84
N VAL A 72 -27.77 -18.78 10.09
CA VAL A 72 -26.52 -19.49 9.78
C VAL A 72 -25.37 -18.78 10.50
N THR A 73 -24.73 -19.50 11.40
CA THR A 73 -23.57 -19.02 12.15
C THR A 73 -22.32 -19.29 11.34
N LYS A 74 -21.63 -18.24 10.89
CA LYS A 74 -20.35 -18.34 10.18
C LYS A 74 -19.23 -17.79 11.06
N LYS A 75 -18.12 -18.52 11.17
CA LYS A 75 -16.88 -18.00 11.75
C LYS A 75 -16.23 -17.07 10.72
N VAL A 76 -16.00 -15.82 11.11
CA VAL A 76 -15.35 -14.80 10.28
C VAL A 76 -14.14 -14.29 11.03
N ILE A 77 -12.98 -14.30 10.35
CA ILE A 77 -11.76 -13.70 10.86
C ILE A 77 -11.85 -12.19 10.60
N LYS A 78 -11.77 -11.39 11.67
CA LYS A 78 -11.75 -9.93 11.61
C LYS A 78 -10.39 -9.41 12.06
N ASP A 79 -10.07 -8.19 11.60
CA ASP A 79 -8.87 -7.49 12.07
C ASP A 79 -8.97 -7.21 13.57
N GLY A 80 -7.92 -7.51 14.31
CA GLY A 80 -7.77 -7.15 15.71
C GLY A 80 -7.56 -5.63 15.89
N PRO A 81 -7.56 -5.14 17.13
CA PRO A 81 -7.51 -3.69 17.42
C PRO A 81 -6.20 -3.04 16.92
N LYS A 82 -5.07 -3.73 16.99
CA LYS A 82 -3.78 -3.23 16.49
C LYS A 82 -3.79 -3.13 14.97
N LYS A 83 -4.22 -4.20 14.28
CA LYS A 83 -4.32 -4.25 12.81
C LYS A 83 -5.30 -3.23 12.29
N LEU A 84 -6.47 -3.08 12.92
CA LEU A 84 -7.47 -2.09 12.54
C LEU A 84 -6.94 -0.65 12.67
N ASN A 85 -6.21 -0.35 13.75
CA ASN A 85 -5.58 0.95 13.94
C ASN A 85 -4.49 1.22 12.89
N ALA A 86 -3.62 0.23 12.61
CA ALA A 86 -2.61 0.32 11.57
C ALA A 86 -3.24 0.54 10.19
N ARG A 87 -4.30 -0.22 9.86
CA ARG A 87 -5.07 -0.07 8.60
C ARG A 87 -5.58 1.36 8.42
N ARG A 88 -6.25 1.92 9.45
CA ARG A 88 -6.74 3.32 9.42
C ARG A 88 -5.61 4.32 9.21
N LYS A 89 -4.48 4.11 9.88
CA LYS A 89 -3.31 4.99 9.77
C LYS A 89 -2.65 4.90 8.40
N ILE A 90 -2.51 3.71 7.82
CA ILE A 90 -1.97 3.51 6.47
C ILE A 90 -2.90 4.15 5.44
N MET A 91 -4.23 3.98 5.54
CA MET A 91 -5.19 4.65 4.67
C MET A 91 -5.07 6.19 4.71
N SER A 92 -4.73 6.78 5.86
CA SER A 92 -4.48 8.23 5.96
C SER A 92 -3.16 8.67 5.29
N LEU A 93 -2.21 7.76 5.10
CA LEU A 93 -0.88 8.00 4.53
C LEU A 93 -0.76 7.63 3.05
N THR A 94 -1.73 6.94 2.48
CA THR A 94 -1.73 6.47 1.08
C THR A 94 -2.98 6.95 0.35
N TYR A 95 -2.96 6.87 -0.98
CA TYR A 95 -4.16 6.95 -1.80
C TYR A 95 -4.60 5.54 -2.17
N ASP A 96 -5.91 5.32 -2.24
CA ASP A 96 -6.46 4.04 -2.64
C ASP A 96 -6.36 3.88 -4.16
N LEU A 97 -5.58 2.89 -4.59
CA LEU A 97 -5.43 2.54 -5.99
C LEU A 97 -6.40 1.42 -6.33
N GLN A 98 -7.18 1.63 -7.39
CA GLN A 98 -8.16 0.68 -7.86
C GLN A 98 -7.55 -0.27 -8.89
N PHE A 99 -8.06 -1.50 -8.94
CA PHE A 99 -7.71 -2.42 -10.02
C PHE A 99 -8.11 -1.85 -11.38
N VAL A 100 -7.24 -2.04 -12.35
CA VAL A 100 -7.52 -1.71 -13.74
C VAL A 100 -7.94 -2.99 -14.46
N LYS A 101 -8.89 -2.84 -15.38
CA LYS A 101 -9.35 -3.94 -16.23
C LYS A 101 -8.21 -4.42 -17.12
N GLU A 102 -7.97 -5.72 -17.15
CA GLU A 102 -6.95 -6.31 -18.00
C GLU A 102 -7.37 -6.30 -19.49
N LYS A 103 -6.36 -6.30 -20.38
CA LYS A 103 -6.60 -6.27 -21.81
C LYS A 103 -7.27 -7.59 -22.24
N GLY A 104 -8.49 -7.49 -22.77
CA GLY A 104 -9.30 -8.66 -23.16
C GLY A 104 -10.24 -9.21 -22.09
N GLU A 105 -10.16 -8.74 -20.84
CA GLU A 105 -11.07 -9.13 -19.76
C GLU A 105 -12.50 -8.63 -20.02
N SER A 106 -13.51 -9.45 -19.77
CA SER A 106 -14.93 -9.04 -19.84
C SER A 106 -15.29 -8.12 -18.64
N LYS A 107 -16.35 -7.32 -18.77
CA LYS A 107 -16.84 -6.49 -17.64
C LYS A 107 -17.37 -7.34 -16.50
N SER A 108 -17.95 -8.50 -16.78
CA SER A 108 -18.45 -9.44 -15.77
C SER A 108 -17.31 -10.06 -14.97
N ASP A 109 -16.25 -10.50 -15.65
CA ASP A 109 -15.09 -11.15 -15.04
C ASP A 109 -14.30 -10.16 -14.17
N PHE A 110 -14.08 -8.94 -14.68
CA PHE A 110 -13.50 -7.84 -13.88
C PHE A 110 -14.31 -7.58 -12.60
N LYS A 111 -15.65 -7.47 -12.72
CA LYS A 111 -16.52 -7.24 -11.57
C LYS A 111 -16.52 -8.40 -10.58
N ALA A 112 -16.41 -9.64 -11.07
CA ALA A 112 -16.28 -10.83 -10.23
C ALA A 112 -14.93 -10.87 -9.50
N ARG A 113 -13.82 -10.53 -10.18
CA ARG A 113 -12.47 -10.47 -9.62
C ARG A 113 -12.31 -9.43 -8.51
N VAL A 114 -12.93 -8.25 -8.68
CA VAL A 114 -12.83 -7.14 -7.71
C VAL A 114 -13.89 -7.20 -6.61
N LYS A 115 -14.87 -8.11 -6.74
CA LYS A 115 -15.98 -8.23 -5.81
C LYS A 115 -15.50 -8.52 -4.38
N GLY A 116 -15.87 -7.63 -3.45
CA GLY A 116 -15.55 -7.77 -2.03
C GLY A 116 -14.21 -7.13 -1.60
N ILE A 117 -13.44 -6.59 -2.53
CA ILE A 117 -12.19 -5.89 -2.23
C ILE A 117 -12.47 -4.37 -2.23
N ASN A 118 -12.60 -3.78 -1.04
CA ASN A 118 -12.93 -2.36 -0.92
C ASN A 118 -11.69 -1.45 -1.06
N HIS A 119 -10.53 -1.90 -0.56
CA HIS A 119 -9.28 -1.13 -0.55
C HIS A 119 -8.12 -1.99 -1.05
N PRO A 120 -7.97 -2.15 -2.38
CA PRO A 120 -7.01 -3.09 -2.97
C PRO A 120 -5.56 -2.89 -2.53
N LEU A 121 -5.09 -1.64 -2.45
CA LEU A 121 -3.74 -1.33 -2.00
C LEU A 121 -3.51 -1.77 -0.56
N ILE A 122 -4.48 -1.52 0.32
CA ILE A 122 -4.38 -1.89 1.74
C ILE A 122 -4.37 -3.40 1.90
N GLU A 123 -5.24 -4.11 1.19
CA GLU A 123 -5.23 -5.58 1.19
C GLU A 123 -3.89 -6.14 0.69
N LYS A 124 -3.32 -5.58 -0.37
CA LYS A 124 -1.99 -5.95 -0.86
C LYS A 124 -0.91 -5.74 0.19
N ILE A 125 -0.95 -4.61 0.91
CA ILE A 125 0.05 -4.32 1.97
C ILE A 125 -0.01 -5.37 3.09
N PHE A 126 -1.20 -5.75 3.57
CA PHE A 126 -1.34 -6.69 4.68
C PHE A 126 -1.22 -8.16 4.27
N ASN A 127 -1.62 -8.54 3.06
CA ASN A 127 -1.66 -9.93 2.63
C ASN A 127 -0.38 -10.36 1.89
N GLU A 128 0.31 -9.43 1.19
CA GLU A 128 1.50 -9.75 0.39
C GLU A 128 2.78 -9.13 0.97
N ILE A 129 2.76 -7.81 1.22
CA ILE A 129 3.96 -7.06 1.60
C ILE A 129 4.36 -7.34 3.05
N ALA A 130 3.42 -7.27 3.99
CA ALA A 130 3.73 -7.45 5.41
C ALA A 130 4.29 -8.84 5.73
N PRO A 131 3.71 -9.96 5.25
CA PRO A 131 4.27 -11.29 5.49
C PRO A 131 5.66 -11.47 4.84
N LYS A 132 5.89 -10.89 3.65
CA LYS A 132 7.19 -10.94 2.97
C LYS A 132 8.32 -10.35 3.82
N TYR A 133 8.02 -9.33 4.60
CA TYR A 133 9.00 -8.60 5.42
C TYR A 133 8.91 -8.91 6.92
N ALA A 134 8.18 -9.94 7.33
CA ALA A 134 7.96 -10.29 8.74
C ALA A 134 9.27 -10.48 9.52
N GLU A 135 10.27 -11.12 8.91
CA GLU A 135 11.57 -11.39 9.52
C GLU A 135 12.58 -10.22 9.41
N ARG A 136 12.20 -9.14 8.72
CA ARG A 136 13.12 -8.04 8.40
C ARG A 136 12.83 -6.79 9.22
N ASN A 137 13.84 -6.31 9.95
CA ASN A 137 13.74 -5.15 10.85
C ASN A 137 14.12 -3.82 10.17
N GLY A 138 13.69 -3.59 8.90
CA GLY A 138 13.95 -2.35 8.18
C GLY A 138 14.73 -2.54 6.88
N GLY A 139 15.02 -1.42 6.18
CA GLY A 139 15.69 -1.46 4.89
C GLY A 139 14.87 -2.18 3.82
N TYR A 140 13.56 -1.96 3.80
CA TYR A 140 12.64 -2.59 2.86
C TYR A 140 12.76 -2.07 1.44
N THR A 141 13.50 -0.97 1.25
CA THR A 141 13.64 -0.30 -0.03
C THR A 141 15.09 -0.20 -0.45
N ARG A 142 15.34 -0.36 -1.75
CA ARG A 142 16.65 -0.15 -2.40
C ARG A 142 16.55 1.00 -3.38
N ILE A 143 17.60 1.83 -3.45
CA ILE A 143 17.71 2.98 -4.34
C ILE A 143 18.86 2.72 -5.33
N MET A 144 18.59 2.91 -6.61
CA MET A 144 19.59 2.83 -7.70
C MET A 144 19.60 4.15 -8.46
N LYS A 145 20.76 4.79 -8.58
CA LYS A 145 20.93 6.02 -9.37
C LYS A 145 20.96 5.69 -10.86
N MET A 146 20.30 6.49 -11.67
CA MET A 146 20.21 6.31 -13.12
C MET A 146 21.05 7.33 -13.91
N GLY A 147 21.47 8.43 -13.28
CA GLY A 147 22.08 9.56 -13.96
C GLY A 147 21.08 10.64 -14.39
N PRO A 148 21.56 11.69 -15.07
CA PRO A 148 20.73 12.85 -15.40
C PRO A 148 19.74 12.57 -16.53
N ARG A 149 18.55 13.15 -16.43
CA ARG A 149 17.50 13.12 -17.46
C ARG A 149 17.89 14.06 -18.62
N ARG A 150 17.64 13.63 -19.85
CA ARG A 150 18.06 14.38 -21.07
C ARG A 150 17.49 15.80 -21.20
N GLY A 151 16.27 16.04 -20.69
CA GLY A 151 15.57 17.31 -20.90
C GLY A 151 16.09 18.45 -20.03
N ASP A 152 16.33 18.17 -18.75
CA ASP A 152 16.63 19.17 -17.72
C ASP A 152 17.83 18.80 -16.81
N ALA A 153 18.56 17.76 -17.18
CA ALA A 153 19.70 17.24 -16.41
C ALA A 153 19.36 16.89 -14.94
N ALA A 154 18.07 16.70 -14.61
CA ALA A 154 17.68 16.28 -13.27
C ALA A 154 18.18 14.86 -12.94
N GLU A 155 18.86 14.70 -11.81
CA GLU A 155 19.33 13.39 -11.34
C GLU A 155 18.14 12.47 -11.05
N MET A 156 18.12 11.34 -11.76
CA MET A 156 17.06 10.33 -11.65
C MET A 156 17.51 9.14 -10.80
N ALA A 157 16.57 8.56 -10.10
CA ALA A 157 16.81 7.32 -9.35
C ALA A 157 15.58 6.41 -9.38
N ILE A 158 15.85 5.11 -9.31
CA ILE A 158 14.84 4.08 -9.11
C ILE A 158 14.79 3.76 -7.63
N ILE A 159 13.59 3.66 -7.09
CA ILE A 159 13.34 3.07 -5.79
C ILE A 159 12.50 1.81 -5.98
N GLU A 160 12.89 0.72 -5.34
CA GLU A 160 12.19 -0.56 -5.40
C GLU A 160 12.08 -1.21 -4.03
N LEU A 161 11.10 -2.10 -3.89
CA LEU A 161 10.95 -2.99 -2.74
C LEU A 161 11.89 -4.20 -2.91
N VAL A 162 12.60 -4.58 -1.84
CA VAL A 162 13.64 -5.63 -1.87
C VAL A 162 13.04 -7.03 -1.73
#